data_4f82af2f741ada5339589d6934454717
#
_entry.id   4f82af2f741ada5339589d6934454717
#
_cell.length_a   1.000
_cell.length_b   1.000
_cell.length_c   1.000
_cell.angle_alpha   90.00
_cell.angle_beta   90.00
_cell.angle_gamma   90.00
#
_symmetry.space_group_name_H-M   'P 1'
#
loop_
_entity.id
_entity.type
_entity.pdbx_description
1 polymer ?
#
loop_
_entity_poly.entity_id
_entity_poly.type
_entity_poly.pdbx_seq_one_letter_code
_entity_poly.pdbx_strand_id
1 'polypeptide(L)'
;AKGVRKTRSRYGGRLELLRHLDLQFYTGRGDLDIVTQAETRDHWPQVRDNLDRLGKALTIAEAVDQIAQDKQPDSDLYRMLCGALDTLQNSDPVLVVPAFMLKLLAHEGVAPALDQCVIGGEVADLEFFDPGIGGVTCAAHQRGRAISPSALELMRATLGGALAAVQEV
;
A
#
# COMPACT_ATOMS: atom_id res chain seq x y z
N ALA A 1 -18.08 10.73 10.54
CA ALA A 1 -18.72 11.09 11.82
C ALA A 1 -19.56 12.35 11.66
N LYS A 2 -20.80 12.33 12.15
CA LYS A 2 -21.74 13.47 12.04
C LYS A 2 -21.19 14.68 12.82
N GLY A 3 -21.07 15.84 12.14
CA GLY A 3 -20.67 17.09 12.77
C GLY A 3 -19.15 17.32 12.96
N VAL A 4 -18.31 16.44 12.45
CA VAL A 4 -16.84 16.54 12.50
C VAL A 4 -16.31 17.85 11.92
N ARG A 5 -16.88 18.33 10.81
CA ARG A 5 -16.46 19.57 10.13
C ARG A 5 -17.09 20.86 10.68
N LYS A 6 -17.82 20.80 11.81
CA LYS A 6 -18.35 22.01 12.43
C LYS A 6 -17.24 22.76 13.15
N THR A 7 -17.27 24.10 13.12
CA THR A 7 -16.30 25.00 13.78
C THR A 7 -16.12 24.71 15.28
N ARG A 8 -17.15 24.16 15.94
CA ARG A 8 -17.16 23.73 17.34
C ARG A 8 -17.15 22.21 17.49
N SER A 9 -16.52 21.48 16.58
CA SER A 9 -16.37 20.04 16.70
C SER A 9 -15.52 19.69 17.92
N ARG A 10 -15.98 18.77 18.76
CA ARG A 10 -15.20 18.25 19.91
C ARG A 10 -13.91 17.52 19.48
N TYR A 11 -13.84 17.12 18.21
CA TYR A 11 -12.70 16.40 17.63
C TYR A 11 -11.73 17.33 16.89
N GLY A 12 -12.16 18.57 16.55
CA GLY A 12 -11.36 19.52 15.76
C GLY A 12 -10.88 18.93 14.46
N GLY A 13 -9.61 19.18 14.10
CA GLY A 13 -8.94 18.61 12.94
C GLY A 13 -8.39 17.19 13.14
N ARG A 14 -8.72 16.51 14.24
CA ARG A 14 -8.18 15.17 14.51
C ARG A 14 -8.69 14.12 13.53
N LEU A 15 -9.97 14.19 13.14
CA LEU A 15 -10.59 13.24 12.20
C LEU A 15 -10.43 13.69 10.74
N GLU A 16 -9.26 14.17 10.39
CA GLU A 16 -8.89 14.48 9.01
C GLU A 16 -8.13 13.33 8.36
N LEU A 17 -8.03 13.38 7.04
CA LEU A 17 -7.34 12.39 6.24
C LEU A 17 -5.87 12.26 6.64
N LEU A 18 -5.32 11.05 6.55
CA LEU A 18 -3.95 10.72 6.94
C LEU A 18 -3.59 11.13 8.39
N ARG A 19 -4.52 10.93 9.29
CA ARG A 19 -4.28 11.02 10.73
C ARG A 19 -4.31 9.63 11.34
N HIS A 20 -3.26 9.27 12.04
CA HIS A 20 -3.19 8.04 12.83
C HIS A 20 -3.83 8.29 14.19
N LEU A 21 -4.95 7.64 14.44
CA LEU A 21 -5.78 7.91 15.60
C LEU A 21 -6.04 6.64 16.41
N ASP A 22 -6.07 6.81 17.71
CA ASP A 22 -6.70 5.89 18.62
C ASP A 22 -8.14 6.33 18.84
N LEU A 23 -9.10 5.50 18.47
CA LEU A 23 -10.52 5.82 18.51
C LEU A 23 -11.25 4.91 19.48
N GLN A 24 -12.07 5.51 20.35
CA GLN A 24 -13.04 4.75 21.12
C GLN A 24 -14.42 4.90 20.50
N PHE A 25 -15.11 3.79 20.40
CA PHE A 25 -16.45 3.72 19.85
C PHE A 25 -17.45 3.28 20.91
N TYR A 26 -18.65 3.82 20.81
CA TYR A 26 -19.84 3.27 21.43
C TYR A 26 -20.68 2.60 20.35
N THR A 27 -20.86 1.29 20.46
CA THR A 27 -21.70 0.50 19.56
C THR A 27 -23.12 0.50 20.08
N GLY A 28 -24.02 1.17 19.36
CA GLY A 28 -25.44 1.25 19.67
C GLY A 28 -26.26 0.13 19.03
N ARG A 29 -27.57 0.30 19.00
CA ARG A 29 -28.51 -0.65 18.34
C ARG A 29 -28.60 -0.46 16.82
N GLY A 30 -27.96 0.54 16.26
CA GLY A 30 -27.97 0.85 14.83
C GLY A 30 -26.69 0.37 14.15
N ASP A 31 -26.65 0.52 12.83
CA ASP A 31 -25.51 0.10 11.99
C ASP A 31 -24.28 1.01 12.09
N LEU A 32 -24.41 2.17 12.73
CA LEU A 32 -23.34 3.16 12.87
C LEU A 32 -22.87 3.27 14.31
N ASP A 33 -21.54 3.10 14.48
CA ASP A 33 -20.87 3.36 15.74
C ASP A 33 -20.69 4.87 15.99
N ILE A 34 -20.65 5.25 17.26
CA ILE A 34 -20.44 6.63 17.68
C ILE A 34 -19.02 6.77 18.22
N VAL A 35 -18.21 7.63 17.61
CA VAL A 35 -16.89 7.98 18.16
C VAL A 35 -17.08 8.73 19.48
N THR A 36 -16.59 8.17 20.57
CA THR A 36 -16.65 8.77 21.90
C THR A 36 -15.37 9.50 22.27
N GLN A 37 -14.22 8.99 21.80
CA GLN A 37 -12.90 9.58 22.03
C GLN A 37 -12.04 9.43 20.78
N ALA A 38 -11.16 10.41 20.53
CA ALA A 38 -10.17 10.40 19.48
C ALA A 38 -8.87 11.01 19.99
N GLU A 39 -7.80 10.24 19.98
CA GLU A 39 -6.45 10.67 20.33
C GLU A 39 -5.53 10.51 19.12
N THR A 40 -4.72 11.53 18.85
CA THR A 40 -3.75 11.46 17.77
C THR A 40 -2.53 10.68 18.22
N ARG A 41 -2.20 9.60 17.50
CA ARG A 41 -0.94 8.84 17.66
C ARG A 41 0.16 9.43 16.79
N ASP A 42 -0.16 9.66 15.51
CA ASP A 42 0.78 10.24 14.54
C ASP A 42 0.02 11.07 13.50
N HIS A 43 0.71 11.85 12.71
CA HIS A 43 0.07 12.74 11.74
C HIS A 43 0.90 12.99 10.48
N TRP A 44 2.07 12.37 10.30
CA TRP A 44 2.95 12.43 9.12
C TRP A 44 3.03 13.83 8.48
N PRO A 45 3.62 14.83 9.15
CA PRO A 45 3.60 16.22 8.69
C PRO A 45 4.27 16.38 7.32
N GLN A 46 5.42 15.71 7.06
CA GLN A 46 6.10 15.83 5.78
C GLN A 46 5.27 15.27 4.61
N VAL A 47 4.47 14.24 4.86
CA VAL A 47 3.55 13.69 3.87
C VAL A 47 2.47 14.69 3.51
N ARG A 48 1.93 15.41 4.49
CA ARG A 48 0.82 16.35 4.28
C ARG A 48 1.25 17.68 3.70
N ASP A 49 2.47 18.12 4.02
CA ASP A 49 3.00 19.42 3.61
C ASP A 49 3.68 19.38 2.23
N ASN A 50 3.87 18.16 1.65
CA ASN A 50 4.45 17.96 0.33
C ASN A 50 3.44 17.30 -0.61
N LEU A 51 3.15 17.93 -1.76
CA LEU A 51 2.12 17.47 -2.69
C LEU A 51 2.43 16.10 -3.31
N ASP A 52 3.70 15.83 -3.64
CA ASP A 52 4.09 14.53 -4.23
C ASP A 52 3.94 13.40 -3.23
N ARG A 53 4.41 13.60 -1.99
CA ARG A 53 4.24 12.63 -0.90
C ARG A 53 2.77 12.41 -0.57
N LEU A 54 1.99 13.49 -0.56
CA LEU A 54 0.54 13.42 -0.33
C LEU A 54 -0.14 12.60 -1.42
N GLY A 55 0.20 12.82 -2.69
CA GLY A 55 -0.32 12.05 -3.82
C GLY A 55 -0.03 10.55 -3.69
N LYS A 56 1.22 10.19 -3.36
CA LYS A 56 1.63 8.81 -3.12
C LYS A 56 0.87 8.19 -1.94
N ALA A 57 0.75 8.92 -0.82
CA ALA A 57 0.03 8.45 0.36
C ALA A 57 -1.45 8.22 0.09
N LEU A 58 -2.10 9.10 -0.68
CA LEU A 58 -3.49 8.95 -1.08
C LEU A 58 -3.69 7.74 -2.01
N THR A 59 -2.78 7.52 -2.95
CA THR A 59 -2.80 6.33 -3.83
C THR A 59 -2.70 5.03 -3.02
N ILE A 60 -1.81 4.99 -2.02
CA ILE A 60 -1.66 3.85 -1.13
C ILE A 60 -2.92 3.66 -0.27
N ALA A 61 -3.43 4.73 0.32
CA ALA A 61 -4.63 4.68 1.16
C ALA A 61 -5.86 4.23 0.37
N GLU A 62 -6.04 4.71 -0.86
CA GLU A 62 -7.11 4.28 -1.77
C GLU A 62 -7.03 2.79 -2.08
N ALA A 63 -5.81 2.27 -2.38
CA ALA A 63 -5.64 0.85 -2.63
C ALA A 63 -6.01 -0.02 -1.41
N VAL A 64 -5.67 0.43 -0.21
CA VAL A 64 -6.07 -0.24 1.04
C VAL A 64 -7.59 -0.17 1.23
N ASP A 65 -8.22 0.97 0.98
CA ASP A 65 -9.67 1.16 1.12
C ASP A 65 -10.47 0.22 0.20
N GLN A 66 -9.94 -0.06 -1.00
CA GLN A 66 -10.57 -0.97 -1.97
C GLN A 66 -10.59 -2.44 -1.54
N ILE A 67 -9.62 -2.87 -0.73
CA ILE A 67 -9.50 -4.28 -0.31
C ILE A 67 -9.94 -4.51 1.14
N ALA A 68 -9.88 -3.48 1.98
CA ALA A 68 -10.26 -3.58 3.38
C ALA A 68 -11.75 -3.94 3.53
N GLN A 69 -12.03 -4.94 4.34
CA GLN A 69 -13.39 -5.40 4.56
C GLN A 69 -13.98 -4.80 5.84
N ASP A 70 -15.24 -4.38 5.76
CA ASP A 70 -15.95 -3.84 6.91
C ASP A 70 -16.01 -4.83 8.08
N LYS A 71 -15.63 -4.36 9.27
CA LYS A 71 -15.66 -5.13 10.52
C LYS A 71 -14.75 -6.35 10.55
N GLN A 72 -13.81 -6.45 9.62
CA GLN A 72 -12.77 -7.48 9.62
C GLN A 72 -11.41 -6.80 9.87
N PRO A 73 -10.88 -6.86 11.10
CA PRO A 73 -9.59 -6.25 11.39
C PRO A 73 -8.47 -7.05 10.74
N ASP A 74 -7.65 -6.37 9.94
CA ASP A 74 -6.45 -6.88 9.32
C ASP A 74 -5.22 -6.13 9.85
N SER A 75 -4.55 -6.74 10.81
CA SER A 75 -3.39 -6.14 11.47
C SER A 75 -2.17 -6.05 10.56
N ASP A 76 -2.05 -6.94 9.57
CA ASP A 76 -0.90 -6.98 8.67
C ASP A 76 -1.04 -5.90 7.59
N LEU A 77 -2.22 -5.79 7.00
CA LEU A 77 -2.56 -4.70 6.09
C LEU A 77 -2.39 -3.33 6.77
N TYR A 78 -2.87 -3.20 8.01
CA TYR A 78 -2.72 -1.97 8.78
C TYR A 78 -1.24 -1.62 9.04
N ARG A 79 -0.41 -2.58 9.44
CA ARG A 79 1.03 -2.37 9.65
C ARG A 79 1.74 -2.01 8.35
N MET A 80 1.34 -2.62 7.25
CA MET A 80 1.88 -2.33 5.93
C MET A 80 1.57 -0.89 5.49
N LEU A 81 0.34 -0.42 5.71
CA LEU A 81 -0.07 0.96 5.47
C LEU A 81 0.75 1.96 6.32
N CYS A 82 0.83 1.74 7.64
CA CYS A 82 1.60 2.61 8.54
C CYS A 82 3.08 2.66 8.12
N GLY A 83 3.70 1.51 7.81
CA GLY A 83 5.09 1.45 7.35
C GLY A 83 5.35 2.19 6.04
N ALA A 84 4.39 2.18 5.12
CA ALA A 84 4.48 2.96 3.88
C ALA A 84 4.40 4.47 4.15
N LEU A 85 3.50 4.91 5.05
CA LEU A 85 3.38 6.31 5.46
C LEU A 85 4.62 6.80 6.22
N ASP A 86 5.20 5.95 7.07
CA ASP A 86 6.48 6.25 7.75
C ASP A 86 7.64 6.36 6.76
N THR A 87 7.66 5.52 5.73
CA THR A 87 8.65 5.62 4.65
C THR A 87 8.51 6.94 3.89
N LEU A 88 7.28 7.32 3.52
CA LEU A 88 7.00 8.60 2.89
C LEU A 88 7.34 9.80 3.78
N GLN A 89 7.16 9.67 5.09
CA GLN A 89 7.52 10.70 6.07
C GLN A 89 9.03 10.94 6.09
N ASN A 90 9.83 9.89 6.04
CA ASN A 90 11.26 9.94 6.36
C ASN A 90 12.17 10.02 5.12
N SER A 91 11.88 9.29 4.04
CA SER A 91 12.82 9.14 2.90
C SER A 91 12.20 9.40 1.53
N ASP A 92 10.91 9.16 1.35
CA ASP A 92 10.17 9.36 0.09
C ASP A 92 10.82 8.72 -1.17
N PRO A 93 11.08 7.42 -1.18
CA PRO A 93 11.68 6.77 -2.33
C PRO A 93 10.73 6.78 -3.55
N VAL A 94 11.30 6.86 -4.75
CA VAL A 94 10.55 6.92 -6.01
C VAL A 94 9.62 5.70 -6.18
N LEU A 95 10.08 4.52 -5.75
CA LEU A 95 9.38 3.26 -5.96
C LEU A 95 8.47 2.84 -4.78
N VAL A 96 8.20 3.71 -3.82
CA VAL A 96 7.36 3.37 -2.65
C VAL A 96 5.97 2.87 -3.05
N VAL A 97 5.31 3.53 -4.01
CA VAL A 97 3.97 3.13 -4.47
C VAL A 97 4.00 1.78 -5.18
N PRO A 98 4.80 1.55 -6.24
CA PRO A 98 4.84 0.24 -6.90
C PRO A 98 5.29 -0.89 -5.96
N ALA A 99 6.22 -0.64 -5.04
CA ALA A 99 6.62 -1.62 -4.04
C ALA A 99 5.47 -1.97 -3.08
N PHE A 100 4.71 -0.97 -2.66
CA PHE A 100 3.51 -1.18 -1.85
C PHE A 100 2.48 -2.02 -2.59
N MET A 101 2.19 -1.70 -3.87
CA MET A 101 1.22 -2.45 -4.68
C MET A 101 1.63 -3.91 -4.87
N LEU A 102 2.91 -4.20 -5.11
CA LEU A 102 3.39 -5.58 -5.17
C LEU A 102 3.18 -6.35 -3.86
N LYS A 103 3.45 -5.71 -2.74
CA LYS A 103 3.20 -6.30 -1.41
C LYS A 103 1.72 -6.51 -1.13
N LEU A 104 0.89 -5.59 -1.58
CA LEU A 104 -0.55 -5.68 -1.46
C LEU A 104 -1.08 -6.89 -2.24
N LEU A 105 -0.61 -7.10 -3.48
CA LEU A 105 -0.93 -8.29 -4.26
C LEU A 105 -0.49 -9.59 -3.57
N ALA A 106 0.67 -9.58 -2.93
CA ALA A 106 1.15 -10.73 -2.17
C ALA A 106 0.31 -10.98 -0.92
N HIS A 107 -0.11 -9.92 -0.23
CA HIS A 107 -1.00 -10.00 0.92
C HIS A 107 -2.35 -10.63 0.55
N GLU A 108 -2.90 -10.25 -0.61
CA GLU A 108 -4.14 -10.82 -1.17
C GLU A 108 -3.97 -12.22 -1.79
N GLY A 109 -2.76 -12.79 -1.74
CA GLY A 109 -2.48 -14.13 -2.28
C GLY A 109 -2.39 -14.20 -3.80
N VAL A 110 -2.28 -13.06 -4.48
CA VAL A 110 -2.18 -12.94 -5.95
C VAL A 110 -0.84 -12.34 -6.39
N ALA A 111 0.24 -12.64 -5.67
CA ALA A 111 1.58 -12.23 -6.04
C ALA A 111 1.93 -12.68 -7.46
N PRO A 112 2.59 -11.83 -8.27
CA PRO A 112 3.02 -12.24 -9.59
C PRO A 112 4.12 -13.31 -9.50
N ALA A 113 4.09 -14.28 -10.43
CA ALA A 113 5.15 -15.26 -10.58
C ALA A 113 6.37 -14.61 -11.25
N LEU A 114 7.50 -14.53 -10.55
CA LEU A 114 8.70 -13.84 -11.03
C LEU A 114 9.90 -14.78 -11.27
N ASP A 115 9.81 -16.04 -10.88
CA ASP A 115 10.95 -16.95 -10.89
C ASP A 115 11.00 -17.89 -12.08
N GLN A 116 9.87 -18.03 -12.78
CA GLN A 116 9.75 -18.88 -13.97
C GLN A 116 8.73 -18.32 -14.95
N CYS A 117 8.89 -18.66 -16.22
CA CYS A 117 7.93 -18.35 -17.27
C CYS A 117 6.57 -18.96 -16.94
N VAL A 118 5.52 -18.13 -16.85
CA VAL A 118 4.15 -18.60 -16.49
C VAL A 118 3.49 -19.43 -17.59
N ILE A 119 4.08 -19.49 -18.80
CA ILE A 119 3.57 -20.27 -19.94
C ILE A 119 4.30 -21.60 -20.06
N GLY A 120 5.63 -21.57 -20.12
CA GLY A 120 6.44 -22.76 -20.41
C GLY A 120 7.23 -23.30 -19.21
N GLY A 121 7.31 -22.54 -18.10
CA GLY A 121 8.05 -22.98 -16.90
C GLY A 121 9.57 -22.78 -16.96
N GLU A 122 10.09 -22.16 -18.03
CA GLU A 122 11.52 -21.84 -18.14
C GLU A 122 11.94 -20.86 -17.05
N VAL A 123 13.14 -21.06 -16.51
CA VAL A 123 13.73 -20.20 -15.46
C VAL A 123 14.78 -19.22 -16.00
N ALA A 124 15.15 -19.36 -17.29
CA ALA A 124 16.11 -18.50 -17.97
C ALA A 124 15.39 -17.56 -18.95
N ASP A 125 16.10 -16.49 -19.34
CA ASP A 125 15.66 -15.54 -20.37
C ASP A 125 14.28 -14.93 -20.08
N LEU A 126 14.04 -14.60 -18.82
CA LEU A 126 12.80 -13.96 -18.36
C LEU A 126 12.87 -12.47 -18.67
N GLU A 127 12.36 -12.09 -19.82
CA GLU A 127 12.55 -10.75 -20.40
C GLU A 127 11.25 -9.93 -20.50
N PHE A 128 10.09 -10.54 -20.23
CA PHE A 128 8.79 -9.87 -20.35
C PHE A 128 7.97 -10.05 -19.09
N PHE A 129 7.11 -9.08 -18.81
CA PHE A 129 6.14 -9.13 -17.71
C PHE A 129 4.73 -8.80 -18.22
N ASP A 130 3.78 -9.67 -17.93
CA ASP A 130 2.38 -9.48 -18.28
C ASP A 130 1.49 -9.60 -17.04
N PRO A 131 0.93 -8.47 -16.56
CA PRO A 131 0.00 -8.48 -15.42
C PRO A 131 -1.26 -9.31 -15.71
N GLY A 132 -1.68 -9.41 -16.98
CA GLY A 132 -2.91 -10.12 -17.36
C GLY A 132 -2.82 -11.63 -17.19
N ILE A 133 -1.61 -12.20 -17.23
CA ILE A 133 -1.35 -13.62 -16.96
C ILE A 133 -0.61 -13.83 -15.62
N GLY A 134 -0.39 -12.76 -14.86
CA GLY A 134 0.11 -12.81 -13.51
C GLY A 134 1.58 -13.11 -13.35
N GLY A 135 2.46 -12.73 -14.32
CA GLY A 135 3.88 -12.96 -14.12
C GLY A 135 4.79 -12.73 -15.33
N VAL A 136 6.01 -13.29 -15.22
CA VAL A 136 7.05 -13.14 -16.24
C VAL A 136 6.95 -14.22 -17.34
N THR A 137 7.40 -13.86 -18.55
CA THR A 137 7.55 -14.79 -19.66
C THR A 137 8.95 -14.70 -20.25
N CYS A 138 9.41 -15.81 -20.83
CA CYS A 138 10.71 -15.90 -21.49
C CYS A 138 10.66 -15.38 -22.94
N ALA A 139 11.82 -15.27 -23.57
CA ALA A 139 11.98 -14.84 -24.96
C ALA A 139 11.17 -15.69 -25.97
N ALA A 140 10.98 -16.99 -25.69
CA ALA A 140 10.19 -17.89 -26.52
C ALA A 140 8.67 -17.65 -26.39
N HIS A 141 8.22 -17.13 -25.28
CA HIS A 141 6.79 -16.92 -24.97
C HIS A 141 6.47 -15.44 -24.78
N GLN A 142 6.96 -14.57 -25.65
CA GLN A 142 6.85 -13.12 -25.56
C GLN A 142 5.42 -12.65 -25.30
N ARG A 143 5.15 -12.22 -24.04
CA ARG A 143 3.88 -11.61 -23.63
C ARG A 143 4.12 -10.45 -22.69
N GLY A 144 3.27 -9.43 -22.82
CA GLY A 144 3.35 -8.25 -21.99
C GLY A 144 4.41 -7.25 -22.45
N ARG A 145 5.06 -6.59 -21.49
CA ARG A 145 6.10 -5.59 -21.75
C ARG A 145 7.47 -6.15 -21.43
N ALA A 146 8.47 -5.73 -22.21
CA ALA A 146 9.86 -6.02 -21.87
C ALA A 146 10.22 -5.46 -20.50
N ILE A 147 10.94 -6.26 -19.72
CA ILE A 147 11.40 -5.91 -18.38
C ILE A 147 12.93 -6.08 -18.34
N SER A 148 13.63 -5.12 -17.71
CA SER A 148 15.06 -5.26 -17.51
C SER A 148 15.38 -6.26 -16.39
N PRO A 149 16.55 -6.94 -16.44
CA PRO A 149 16.98 -7.83 -15.36
C PRO A 149 16.98 -7.13 -13.99
N SER A 150 17.43 -5.88 -13.93
CA SER A 150 17.44 -5.08 -12.69
C SER A 150 16.04 -4.80 -12.16
N ALA A 151 15.07 -4.53 -13.03
CA ALA A 151 13.69 -4.35 -12.60
C ALA A 151 13.08 -5.66 -12.09
N LEU A 152 13.38 -6.79 -12.73
CA LEU A 152 12.93 -8.11 -12.26
C LEU A 152 13.53 -8.46 -10.89
N GLU A 153 14.83 -8.21 -10.69
CA GLU A 153 15.50 -8.40 -9.39
C GLU A 153 14.87 -7.52 -8.30
N LEU A 154 14.57 -6.25 -8.61
CA LEU A 154 13.92 -5.33 -7.69
C LEU A 154 12.52 -5.80 -7.29
N MET A 155 11.74 -6.31 -8.23
CA MET A 155 10.42 -6.89 -7.94
C MET A 155 10.54 -8.11 -7.02
N ARG A 156 11.50 -9.00 -7.27
CA ARG A 156 11.80 -10.17 -6.42
C ARG A 156 12.21 -9.74 -5.01
N ALA A 157 13.14 -8.78 -4.90
CA ALA A 157 13.60 -8.25 -3.62
C ALA A 157 12.43 -7.62 -2.82
N THR A 158 11.54 -6.91 -3.51
CA THR A 158 10.34 -6.31 -2.89
C THR A 158 9.42 -7.37 -2.31
N LEU A 159 9.13 -8.44 -3.04
CA LEU A 159 8.30 -9.56 -2.57
C LEU A 159 9.01 -10.38 -1.49
N GLY A 160 10.32 -10.53 -1.57
CA GLY A 160 11.14 -11.20 -0.56
C GLY A 160 11.36 -10.41 0.74
N GLY A 161 10.82 -9.19 0.84
CA GLY A 161 10.90 -8.35 2.04
C GLY A 161 12.14 -7.45 2.15
N ALA A 162 13.04 -7.48 1.17
CA ALA A 162 14.26 -6.65 1.14
C ALA A 162 13.93 -5.21 0.71
N LEU A 163 13.27 -4.44 1.59
CA LEU A 163 12.88 -3.04 1.30
C LEU A 163 14.06 -2.08 1.17
N ALA A 164 15.23 -2.40 1.73
CA ALA A 164 16.42 -1.56 1.59
C ALA A 164 16.81 -1.37 0.11
N ALA A 165 16.64 -2.39 -0.73
CA ALA A 165 16.91 -2.29 -2.16
C ALA A 165 15.99 -1.29 -2.91
N VAL A 166 14.83 -0.98 -2.36
CA VAL A 166 13.86 -0.02 -2.93
C VAL A 166 14.15 1.41 -2.50
N GLN A 167 14.90 1.60 -1.42
CA GLN A 167 15.23 2.91 -0.85
C GLN A 167 16.45 3.56 -1.51
N GLU A 168 17.28 2.78 -2.19
CA GLU A 168 18.54 3.23 -2.81
C GLU A 168 18.39 3.62 -4.30
N VAL A 169 17.19 3.47 -4.87
CA VAL A 169 16.84 3.84 -6.25
C VAL A 169 16.00 5.12 -6.24
#